data_941701982d6cc9bbb6d017b6836d7d6e
#
_entry.id   941701982d6cc9bbb6d017b6836d7d6e
#
_cell.length_a   1.000
_cell.length_b   1.000
_cell.length_c   1.000
_cell.angle_alpha   90.00
_cell.angle_beta   90.00
_cell.angle_gamma   90.00
#
_symmetry.space_group_name_H-M   'P 1'
#
loop_
_entity.id
_entity.type
_entity.pdbx_description
1 polymer ?
#
loop_
_entity_poly.entity_id
_entity_poly.type
_entity_poly.pdbx_seq_one_letter_code
_entity_poly.pdbx_strand_id
1 'polypeptide(L)'
;MSLDLEARLRTVLASAPQTIHPIQTLEISHSAMSKAFCLWREPCAGTTYDGGVAKTMLACNISIKLASSEGNLDQKFAIAISTVDPANTLRNELDRIPVSTLEKIRIVYREYLSDDLHAPQATANLQAEAISYTRGAANITAVSPRLNMLRTGVVYSPRDIEMLRGFL
;
A
#
# COMPACT_ATOMS: atom_id res chain seq x y z
N MET A 1 -0.18 -21.02 3.55
CA MET A 1 -1.17 -20.74 2.47
C MET A 1 -0.78 -19.64 1.49
N SER A 2 0.24 -18.82 1.73
CA SER A 2 0.64 -17.74 0.79
C SER A 2 1.44 -18.23 -0.42
N LEU A 3 2.17 -19.34 -0.32
CA LEU A 3 3.04 -19.85 -1.38
C LEU A 3 2.29 -20.27 -2.66
N ASP A 4 1.10 -20.87 -2.53
CA ASP A 4 0.33 -21.33 -3.68
C ASP A 4 -0.31 -20.18 -4.46
N LEU A 5 -0.71 -19.11 -3.79
CA LEU A 5 -1.28 -17.92 -4.41
C LEU A 5 -0.23 -17.17 -5.23
N GLU A 6 0.97 -16.97 -4.67
CA GLU A 6 2.09 -16.40 -5.43
C GLU A 6 2.51 -17.27 -6.62
N ALA A 7 2.50 -18.59 -6.47
CA ALA A 7 2.84 -19.52 -7.55
C ALA A 7 1.87 -19.39 -8.71
N ARG A 8 0.57 -19.24 -8.44
CA ARG A 8 -0.46 -19.02 -9.47
C ARG A 8 -0.24 -17.72 -10.24
N LEU A 9 0.04 -16.62 -9.53
CA LEU A 9 0.34 -15.33 -10.16
C LEU A 9 1.57 -15.43 -11.07
N ARG A 10 2.65 -16.06 -10.61
CA ARG A 10 3.86 -16.29 -11.40
C ARG A 10 3.57 -17.11 -12.66
N THR A 11 2.74 -18.16 -12.54
CA THR A 11 2.33 -18.99 -13.68
C THR A 11 1.53 -18.19 -14.68
N VAL A 12 0.57 -17.35 -14.23
CA VAL A 12 -0.21 -16.48 -15.11
C VAL A 12 0.69 -15.47 -15.82
N LEU A 13 1.60 -14.82 -15.12
CA LEU A 13 2.54 -13.87 -15.72
C LEU A 13 3.50 -14.54 -16.72
N ALA A 14 3.93 -15.78 -16.45
CA ALA A 14 4.82 -16.53 -17.33
C ALA A 14 4.10 -17.07 -18.57
N SER A 15 2.86 -17.50 -18.45
CA SER A 15 2.06 -18.04 -19.56
C SER A 15 1.35 -16.96 -20.38
N ALA A 16 1.25 -15.73 -19.83
CA ALA A 16 0.58 -14.57 -20.45
C ALA A 16 -0.75 -14.92 -21.14
N PRO A 17 -1.71 -15.58 -20.45
CA PRO A 17 -3.00 -15.89 -21.06
C PRO A 17 -3.71 -14.58 -21.38
N GLN A 18 -4.20 -14.42 -22.61
CA GLN A 18 -4.87 -13.20 -23.05
C GLN A 18 -6.21 -12.93 -22.34
N THR A 19 -6.78 -13.96 -21.71
CA THR A 19 -8.10 -13.90 -21.05
C THR A 19 -8.02 -13.53 -19.55
N ILE A 20 -6.89 -13.74 -18.92
CA ILE A 20 -6.69 -13.47 -17.48
C ILE A 20 -5.67 -12.37 -17.32
N HIS A 21 -6.04 -11.31 -16.62
CA HIS A 21 -5.15 -10.19 -16.34
C HIS A 21 -5.13 -9.85 -14.84
N PRO A 22 -4.05 -9.30 -14.34
CA PRO A 22 -3.96 -8.87 -12.95
C PRO A 22 -4.75 -7.56 -12.74
N ILE A 23 -5.57 -7.53 -11.70
CA ILE A 23 -6.34 -6.37 -11.27
C ILE A 23 -5.70 -5.80 -10.02
N GLN A 24 -5.21 -4.57 -10.12
CA GLN A 24 -4.58 -3.85 -9.03
C GLN A 24 -5.63 -3.07 -8.26
N THR A 25 -5.62 -3.23 -6.94
CA THR A 25 -6.52 -2.53 -6.03
C THR A 25 -5.75 -1.80 -4.95
N LEU A 26 -6.34 -0.73 -4.45
CA LEU A 26 -5.78 0.10 -3.40
C LEU A 26 -6.86 0.43 -2.37
N GLU A 27 -6.57 0.19 -1.11
CA GLU A 27 -7.42 0.59 0.01
C GLU A 27 -6.68 1.63 0.84
N ILE A 28 -7.29 2.78 1.04
CA ILE A 28 -6.77 3.89 1.85
C ILE A 28 -7.65 4.02 3.07
N SER A 29 -7.08 3.94 4.26
CA SER A 29 -7.83 4.02 5.51
C SER A 29 -7.03 4.72 6.62
N HIS A 30 -7.76 5.37 7.52
CA HIS A 30 -7.25 5.99 8.74
C HIS A 30 -8.37 6.04 9.78
N SER A 31 -8.04 6.03 11.07
CA SER A 31 -9.03 6.04 12.15
C SER A 31 -9.94 7.27 12.16
N ALA A 32 -9.42 8.43 11.72
CA ALA A 32 -10.18 9.68 11.63
C ALA A 32 -11.05 9.80 10.35
N MET A 33 -10.92 8.90 9.39
CA MET A 33 -11.77 8.88 8.19
C MET A 33 -13.10 8.22 8.48
N SER A 34 -14.18 8.69 7.85
CA SER A 34 -15.52 8.10 8.02
C SER A 34 -15.64 6.74 7.35
N LYS A 35 -14.88 6.50 6.30
CA LYS A 35 -14.86 5.25 5.52
C LYS A 35 -13.51 5.02 4.88
N ALA A 36 -13.18 3.75 4.64
CA ALA A 36 -12.06 3.40 3.80
C ALA A 36 -12.39 3.65 2.33
N PHE A 37 -11.40 4.15 1.58
CA PHE A 37 -11.49 4.30 0.13
C PHE A 37 -10.86 3.09 -0.55
N CYS A 38 -11.70 2.35 -1.29
CA CYS A 38 -11.28 1.20 -2.08
C CYS A 38 -11.32 1.57 -3.55
N LEU A 39 -10.19 1.53 -4.21
CA LEU A 39 -9.97 1.98 -5.57
C LEU A 39 -9.39 0.84 -6.41
N TRP A 40 -9.75 0.78 -7.68
CA TRP A 40 -9.17 -0.17 -8.63
C TRP A 40 -9.03 0.41 -10.03
N ARG A 41 -8.28 -0.26 -10.87
CA ARG A 41 -7.97 0.23 -12.23
C ARG A 41 -9.02 -0.16 -13.27
N GLU A 42 -10.08 -0.85 -12.89
CA GLU A 42 -11.14 -1.25 -13.81
C GLU A 42 -12.03 -0.06 -14.21
N PRO A 43 -12.64 -0.09 -15.42
CA PRO A 43 -13.42 1.04 -15.95
C PRO A 43 -14.75 1.27 -15.22
N CYS A 44 -15.25 0.27 -14.51
CA CYS A 44 -16.52 0.34 -13.78
C CYS A 44 -16.32 0.05 -12.30
N ALA A 45 -17.25 0.53 -11.46
CA ALA A 45 -17.29 0.12 -10.06
C ALA A 45 -17.60 -1.39 -9.96
N GLY A 46 -17.04 -2.04 -8.96
CA GLY A 46 -17.22 -3.48 -8.76
C GLY A 46 -17.00 -3.89 -7.31
N THR A 47 -16.93 -5.18 -7.07
CA THR A 47 -16.74 -5.72 -5.72
C THR A 47 -15.64 -6.76 -5.74
N THR A 48 -14.73 -6.66 -4.79
CA THR A 48 -13.72 -7.68 -4.48
C THR A 48 -13.95 -8.21 -3.08
N TYR A 49 -13.34 -9.35 -2.77
CA TYR A 49 -13.46 -9.95 -1.44
C TYR A 49 -12.08 -10.07 -0.80
N ASP A 50 -12.04 -9.86 0.50
CA ASP A 50 -10.84 -10.00 1.31
C ASP A 50 -11.20 -10.75 2.60
N GLY A 51 -10.74 -11.99 2.74
CA GLY A 51 -11.12 -12.83 3.87
C GLY A 51 -12.63 -13.06 4.02
N GLY A 52 -13.38 -13.07 2.89
CA GLY A 52 -14.84 -13.21 2.88
C GLY A 52 -15.61 -11.88 3.07
N VAL A 53 -14.93 -10.77 3.29
CA VAL A 53 -15.56 -9.45 3.41
C VAL A 53 -15.62 -8.78 2.04
N ALA A 54 -16.84 -8.42 1.61
CA ALA A 54 -17.05 -7.70 0.37
C ALA A 54 -16.57 -6.25 0.48
N LYS A 55 -15.79 -5.78 -0.50
CA LYS A 55 -15.30 -4.40 -0.60
C LYS A 55 -15.75 -3.81 -1.93
N THR A 56 -16.50 -2.72 -1.86
CA THR A 56 -16.91 -1.98 -3.06
C THR A 56 -15.75 -1.15 -3.57
N MET A 57 -15.33 -1.42 -4.81
CA MET A 57 -14.25 -0.75 -5.49
C MET A 57 -14.77 0.37 -6.37
N LEU A 58 -14.16 1.53 -6.29
CA LEU A 58 -14.44 2.67 -7.16
C LEU A 58 -13.46 2.66 -8.34
N ALA A 59 -13.99 2.83 -9.53
CA ALA A 59 -13.20 2.93 -10.75
C ALA A 59 -12.29 4.18 -10.69
N CYS A 60 -11.00 3.99 -10.91
CA CYS A 60 -10.10 5.13 -11.01
C CYS A 60 -8.83 4.78 -11.81
N ASN A 61 -8.19 5.81 -12.36
CA ASN A 61 -6.93 5.61 -13.04
C ASN A 61 -5.80 5.63 -12.00
N ILE A 62 -5.30 4.44 -11.65
CA ILE A 62 -4.21 4.24 -10.71
C ILE A 62 -2.95 3.87 -11.49
N SER A 63 -1.86 4.57 -11.22
CA SER A 63 -0.53 4.17 -11.63
C SER A 63 0.29 3.85 -10.39
N ILE A 64 0.76 2.63 -10.28
CA ILE A 64 1.55 2.15 -9.14
C ILE A 64 2.93 1.79 -9.67
N LYS A 65 3.95 2.51 -9.21
CA LYS A 65 5.34 2.13 -9.40
C LYS A 65 5.78 1.37 -8.16
N LEU A 66 5.99 0.08 -8.35
CA LEU A 66 6.59 -0.77 -7.33
C LEU A 66 8.05 -0.34 -7.12
N ALA A 67 8.54 -0.44 -5.90
CA ALA A 67 9.95 -0.20 -5.63
C ALA A 67 10.79 -1.12 -6.50
N SER A 68 11.71 -0.55 -7.25
CA SER A 68 12.77 -1.33 -7.86
C SER A 68 13.57 -2.02 -6.75
N SER A 69 14.03 -3.22 -6.99
CA SER A 69 14.80 -4.04 -6.05
C SER A 69 16.22 -3.48 -5.85
N GLU A 70 16.30 -2.22 -5.44
CA GLU A 70 17.54 -1.66 -4.91
C GLU A 70 17.69 -2.19 -3.51
N GLY A 71 18.40 -3.31 -3.32
CA GLY A 71 18.97 -3.88 -2.10
C GLY A 71 18.54 -3.40 -0.70
N ASN A 72 17.65 -2.46 -0.60
CA ASN A 72 17.10 -1.89 0.61
C ASN A 72 15.79 -2.59 0.98
N LEU A 73 15.68 -3.05 2.21
CA LEU A 73 14.47 -3.60 2.82
C LEU A 73 13.28 -2.61 2.85
N ASP A 74 13.52 -1.33 2.57
CA ASP A 74 12.52 -0.28 2.52
C ASP A 74 11.87 -0.26 1.12
N GLN A 75 10.75 -0.94 0.97
CA GLN A 75 9.94 -0.87 -0.25
C GLN A 75 9.20 0.46 -0.30
N LYS A 76 9.55 1.29 -1.29
CA LYS A 76 8.83 2.55 -1.58
C LYS A 76 7.92 2.35 -2.78
N PHE A 77 6.66 2.72 -2.63
CA PHE A 77 5.66 2.69 -3.67
C PHE A 77 5.29 4.13 -4.04
N ALA A 78 5.39 4.48 -5.30
CA ALA A 78 4.84 5.73 -5.80
C ALA A 78 3.48 5.45 -6.45
N ILE A 79 2.43 6.03 -5.89
CA ILE A 79 1.04 5.82 -6.30
C ILE A 79 0.52 7.14 -6.82
N ALA A 80 0.16 7.18 -8.09
CA ALA A 80 -0.54 8.31 -8.69
C ALA A 80 -1.99 7.89 -8.94
N ILE A 81 -2.92 8.68 -8.42
CA ILE A 81 -4.36 8.47 -8.54
C ILE A 81 -4.92 9.65 -9.33
N SER A 82 -5.52 9.42 -10.46
CA SER A 82 -6.14 10.46 -11.27
C SER A 82 -7.60 10.13 -11.57
N THR A 83 -8.44 11.14 -11.69
CA THR A 83 -9.86 11.06 -12.05
C THR A 83 -10.75 10.40 -10.98
N VAL A 84 -10.36 10.39 -9.73
CA VAL A 84 -11.06 9.62 -8.70
C VAL A 84 -12.32 10.30 -8.20
N ASP A 85 -12.36 11.63 -8.28
CA ASP A 85 -13.31 12.29 -7.39
C ASP A 85 -13.71 13.69 -7.86
N PRO A 86 -14.70 13.78 -8.74
CA PRO A 86 -15.24 15.08 -9.13
C PRO A 86 -15.81 15.88 -7.93
N ALA A 87 -16.16 15.19 -6.84
CA ALA A 87 -16.71 15.78 -5.62
C ALA A 87 -15.66 16.04 -4.52
N ASN A 88 -14.37 15.77 -4.76
CA ASN A 88 -13.29 15.86 -3.77
C ASN A 88 -13.55 15.06 -2.48
N THR A 89 -14.26 13.93 -2.53
CA THR A 89 -14.64 13.17 -1.34
C THR A 89 -13.42 12.58 -0.65
N LEU A 90 -12.45 12.07 -1.41
CA LEU A 90 -11.19 11.58 -0.85
C LEU A 90 -10.42 12.71 -0.15
N ARG A 91 -10.33 13.88 -0.80
CA ARG A 91 -9.66 15.05 -0.21
C ARG A 91 -10.34 15.47 1.10
N ASN A 92 -11.66 15.60 1.08
CA ASN A 92 -12.43 16.00 2.27
C ASN A 92 -12.26 15.02 3.43
N GLU A 93 -12.13 13.73 3.15
CA GLU A 93 -11.86 12.72 4.19
C GLU A 93 -10.43 12.81 4.71
N LEU A 94 -9.46 13.09 3.84
CA LEU A 94 -8.08 13.25 4.27
C LEU A 94 -7.87 14.57 5.04
N ASP A 95 -8.59 15.62 4.70
CA ASP A 95 -8.58 16.91 5.44
C ASP A 95 -9.18 16.78 6.86
N ARG A 96 -9.93 15.70 7.16
CA ARG A 96 -10.40 15.37 8.52
C ARG A 96 -9.30 14.85 9.44
N ILE A 97 -8.19 14.39 8.88
CA ILE A 97 -7.11 13.83 9.68
C ILE A 97 -6.38 14.97 10.40
N PRO A 98 -6.35 14.97 11.75
CA PRO A 98 -5.67 16.02 12.48
C PRO A 98 -4.17 16.04 12.17
N VAL A 99 -3.62 17.22 11.94
CA VAL A 99 -2.18 17.41 11.66
C VAL A 99 -1.30 16.92 12.82
N SER A 100 -1.84 16.92 14.04
CA SER A 100 -1.14 16.49 15.25
C SER A 100 -1.14 14.97 15.47
N THR A 101 -1.82 14.19 14.61
CA THR A 101 -1.86 12.74 14.79
C THR A 101 -0.51 12.09 14.47
N LEU A 102 -0.12 11.13 15.30
CA LEU A 102 1.06 10.28 15.05
C LEU A 102 0.71 9.06 14.20
N GLU A 103 -0.59 8.77 14.07
CA GLU A 103 -1.06 7.66 13.24
C GLU A 103 -0.87 7.99 11.76
N LYS A 104 -0.27 7.06 11.03
CA LYS A 104 -0.07 7.20 9.59
C LYS A 104 -1.26 6.60 8.83
N ILE A 105 -1.57 7.19 7.69
CA ILE A 105 -2.57 6.65 6.79
C ILE A 105 -2.10 5.27 6.31
N ARG A 106 -2.96 4.28 6.53
CA ARG A 106 -2.73 2.91 6.08
C ARG A 106 -3.15 2.77 4.64
N ILE A 107 -2.28 2.17 3.85
CA ILE A 107 -2.52 1.85 2.45
C ILE A 107 -2.33 0.34 2.29
N VAL A 108 -3.34 -0.34 1.77
CA VAL A 108 -3.25 -1.76 1.46
C VAL A 108 -3.38 -1.93 -0.04
N TYR A 109 -2.30 -2.39 -0.65
CA TYR A 109 -2.28 -2.80 -2.04
C TYR A 109 -2.62 -4.28 -2.13
N ARG A 110 -3.51 -4.63 -3.06
CA ARG A 110 -3.82 -6.02 -3.38
C ARG A 110 -3.87 -6.22 -4.87
N GLU A 111 -3.44 -7.37 -5.31
CA GLU A 111 -3.50 -7.80 -6.69
C GLU A 111 -4.37 -9.05 -6.78
N TYR A 112 -5.39 -8.97 -7.61
CA TYR A 112 -6.31 -10.06 -7.92
C TYR A 112 -6.09 -10.52 -9.36
N LEU A 113 -6.59 -11.69 -9.71
CA LEU A 113 -6.74 -12.12 -11.10
C LEU A 113 -8.19 -11.87 -11.54
N SER A 114 -8.37 -11.50 -12.79
CA SER A 114 -9.69 -11.16 -13.33
C SER A 114 -10.71 -12.32 -13.28
N ASP A 115 -10.24 -13.55 -13.16
CA ASP A 115 -11.07 -14.75 -13.00
C ASP A 115 -11.38 -15.08 -11.52
N ASP A 116 -10.67 -14.45 -10.57
CA ASP A 116 -10.85 -14.70 -9.14
C ASP A 116 -10.70 -13.42 -8.32
N LEU A 117 -11.82 -12.79 -8.00
CA LEU A 117 -11.90 -11.59 -7.16
C LEU A 117 -12.13 -11.91 -5.67
N HIS A 118 -12.13 -13.21 -5.30
CA HIS A 118 -12.40 -13.63 -3.93
C HIS A 118 -11.16 -13.75 -3.06
N ALA A 119 -10.01 -13.98 -3.69
CA ALA A 119 -8.74 -14.10 -2.97
C ALA A 119 -7.64 -13.26 -3.64
N PRO A 120 -7.03 -12.30 -2.94
CA PRO A 120 -5.90 -11.56 -3.47
C PRO A 120 -4.70 -12.49 -3.65
N GLN A 121 -4.03 -12.40 -4.80
CA GLN A 121 -2.83 -13.18 -5.11
C GLN A 121 -1.58 -12.58 -4.45
N ALA A 122 -1.57 -11.26 -4.31
CA ALA A 122 -0.52 -10.55 -3.58
C ALA A 122 -1.13 -9.45 -2.71
N THR A 123 -0.54 -9.21 -1.55
CA THR A 123 -0.96 -8.15 -0.63
C THR A 123 0.26 -7.45 -0.05
N ALA A 124 0.26 -6.12 -0.08
CA ALA A 124 1.26 -5.30 0.57
C ALA A 124 0.58 -4.28 1.51
N ASN A 125 1.01 -4.28 2.78
CA ASN A 125 0.59 -3.29 3.75
C ASN A 125 1.62 -2.16 3.78
N LEU A 126 1.19 -0.95 3.49
CA LEU A 126 2.02 0.22 3.36
C LEU A 126 1.51 1.33 4.28
N GLN A 127 2.36 2.31 4.54
CA GLN A 127 2.03 3.54 5.25
C GLN A 127 2.34 4.73 4.35
N ALA A 128 1.45 5.72 4.31
CA ALA A 128 1.73 6.94 3.58
C ALA A 128 2.86 7.73 4.26
N GLU A 129 3.86 8.12 3.48
CA GLU A 129 4.94 9.01 3.91
C GLU A 129 4.64 10.45 3.49
N ALA A 130 4.14 10.65 2.28
CA ALA A 130 3.75 11.95 1.76
C ALA A 130 2.52 11.82 0.85
N ILE A 131 1.65 12.81 0.92
CA ILE A 131 0.47 12.93 0.06
C ILE A 131 0.45 14.34 -0.51
N SER A 132 0.36 14.45 -1.83
CA SER A 132 0.18 15.73 -2.51
C SER A 132 -1.04 15.70 -3.41
N TYR A 133 -1.77 16.81 -3.45
CA TYR A 133 -2.98 16.95 -4.25
C TYR A 133 -2.81 17.98 -5.35
N THR A 134 -3.34 17.63 -6.50
CA THR A 134 -3.66 18.57 -7.56
C THR A 134 -5.15 18.43 -7.89
N ARG A 135 -5.71 19.36 -8.65
CA ARG A 135 -7.13 19.30 -9.02
C ARG A 135 -7.43 17.99 -9.77
N GLY A 136 -8.16 17.07 -9.13
CA GLY A 136 -8.56 15.78 -9.70
C GLY A 136 -7.49 14.68 -9.67
N ALA A 137 -6.35 14.91 -9.00
CA ALA A 137 -5.32 13.88 -8.85
C ALA A 137 -4.68 13.93 -7.47
N ALA A 138 -4.27 12.76 -6.97
CA ALA A 138 -3.49 12.61 -5.76
C ALA A 138 -2.23 11.81 -6.04
N ASN A 139 -1.09 12.27 -5.56
CA ASN A 139 0.15 11.51 -5.56
C ASN A 139 0.48 11.10 -4.13
N ILE A 140 0.66 9.82 -3.93
CA ILE A 140 0.93 9.24 -2.62
C ILE A 140 2.26 8.50 -2.69
N THR A 141 3.18 8.87 -1.83
CA THR A 141 4.38 8.07 -1.57
C THR A 141 4.09 7.19 -0.37
N ALA A 142 4.09 5.89 -0.58
CA ALA A 142 3.86 4.90 0.45
C ALA A 142 5.10 4.03 0.67
N VAL A 143 5.35 3.68 1.91
CA VAL A 143 6.50 2.86 2.30
C VAL A 143 6.03 1.67 3.12
N SER A 144 6.75 0.57 3.04
CA SER A 144 6.55 -0.55 3.96
C SER A 144 6.82 -0.07 5.39
N PRO A 145 6.05 -0.53 6.39
CA PRO A 145 6.35 -0.23 7.79
C PRO A 145 7.80 -0.60 8.10
N ARG A 146 8.57 0.37 8.56
CA ARG A 146 10.00 0.15 8.88
C ARG A 146 10.10 -0.76 10.09
N LEU A 147 10.62 -1.96 9.89
CA LEU A 147 10.86 -2.93 10.97
C LEU A 147 11.91 -2.43 11.98
N ASN A 148 12.77 -1.50 11.57
CA ASN A 148 13.91 -1.01 12.36
C ASN A 148 13.66 0.33 13.10
N MET A 149 12.42 0.76 13.29
CA MET A 149 12.17 1.99 14.07
C MET A 149 12.31 1.80 15.59
N LEU A 150 12.27 0.59 16.06
CA LEU A 150 12.66 0.26 17.42
C LEU A 150 14.14 -0.11 17.40
N ARG A 151 14.96 0.64 18.16
CA ARG A 151 16.34 0.23 18.44
C ARG A 151 16.29 -1.14 19.11
N THR A 152 16.47 -2.19 18.34
CA THR A 152 16.67 -3.54 18.86
C THR A 152 18.15 -3.68 19.21
N GLY A 153 18.47 -3.49 20.47
CA GLY A 153 19.81 -3.66 20.98
C GLY A 153 20.16 -2.66 22.08
N VAL A 154 20.91 -3.10 23.03
CA VAL A 154 21.54 -2.22 24.03
C VAL A 154 22.57 -1.38 23.30
N VAL A 155 22.46 -0.06 23.39
CA VAL A 155 23.50 0.83 22.88
C VAL A 155 24.72 0.63 23.77
N TYR A 156 25.72 -0.06 23.26
CA TYR A 156 26.99 -0.18 23.96
C TYR A 156 27.68 1.17 23.98
N SER A 157 27.71 1.80 25.14
CA SER A 157 28.45 3.05 25.34
C SER A 157 29.76 2.76 26.05
N PRO A 158 30.81 3.59 25.86
CA PRO A 158 32.04 3.48 26.61
C PRO A 158 31.87 3.67 28.14
N ARG A 159 30.68 4.11 28.57
CA ARG A 159 30.29 4.26 29.95
C ARG A 159 29.85 2.94 30.57
N ASP A 160 29.20 2.10 29.74
CA ASP A 160 28.63 0.79 30.17
C ASP A 160 29.64 -0.33 29.96
N ILE A 161 30.56 -0.18 29.01
CA ILE A 161 31.60 -1.17 28.70
C ILE A 161 32.95 -0.40 28.62
N GLU A 162 33.76 -0.47 29.69
CA GLU A 162 35.03 0.24 29.79
C GLU A 162 36.03 -0.16 28.69
N MET A 163 35.99 -1.38 28.20
CA MET A 163 36.85 -1.86 27.11
C MET A 163 36.69 -1.10 25.81
N LEU A 164 35.55 -0.43 25.57
CA LEU A 164 35.34 0.40 24.38
C LEU A 164 36.12 1.71 24.40
N ARG A 165 36.65 2.14 25.54
CA ARG A 165 37.46 3.36 25.64
C ARG A 165 38.81 3.29 24.91
N GLY A 166 39.26 2.10 24.56
CA GLY A 166 40.49 1.87 23.81
C GLY A 166 40.37 1.92 22.30
N PHE A 167 39.12 2.08 21.77
CA PHE A 167 38.83 2.08 20.33
C PHE A 167 38.34 3.45 19.81
N LEU A 168 38.41 4.51 20.59
CA LEU A 168 38.06 5.89 20.20
C LEU A 168 39.28 6.74 20.01
#